data_11628b68f0b4f3358368fe0be4a1ee34
#
_entry.id   11628b68f0b4f3358368fe0be4a1ee34
#
_cell.length_a   1.000
_cell.length_b   1.000
_cell.length_c   1.000
_cell.angle_alpha   90.00
_cell.angle_beta   90.00
_cell.angle_gamma   90.00
#
_symmetry.space_group_name_H-M   'P 1'
#
loop_
_entity.id
_entity.type
_entity.pdbx_description
1 polymer ?
#
loop_
_entity_poly.entity_id
_entity_poly.type
_entity_poly.pdbx_seq_one_letter_code
_entity_poly.pdbx_strand_id
1 'polypeptide(L)'
;MCCGTSKAQNFGLKTNLLYDATATVNVGMEAGLAPRWTFDLSGNINVWTIQDAKWKHWLVQPEVRYWFCDRFQGHFLGIHGIGAAYNVGFITNDIRFLGNDFSILSDHRVQGFGWGAGVAYGYACPLSKHLNLEFELGVGYVYTRYDKFECEGCGKQVADNVPFHYVGPTKAAINLVYVF
;
A
#
# COMPACT_ATOMS: atom_id res chain seq x y z
N MET A 1 -12.29 -10.73 -23.68
CA MET A 1 -13.50 -11.48 -23.29
C MET A 1 -13.05 -12.85 -22.83
N CYS A 2 -12.72 -13.00 -21.54
CA CYS A 2 -12.16 -14.23 -20.96
C CYS A 2 -12.96 -14.58 -19.71
N CYS A 3 -14.23 -14.99 -19.86
CA CYS A 3 -14.96 -15.72 -18.82
C CYS A 3 -14.70 -17.21 -19.05
N GLY A 4 -13.56 -17.71 -18.59
CA GLY A 4 -13.33 -19.15 -18.48
C GLY A 4 -13.97 -19.65 -17.20
N THR A 5 -14.66 -20.79 -17.26
CA THR A 5 -15.19 -21.49 -16.08
C THR A 5 -14.06 -21.87 -15.13
N SER A 6 -13.72 -20.97 -14.22
CA SER A 6 -12.80 -21.25 -13.13
C SER A 6 -13.52 -22.07 -12.07
N LYS A 7 -12.92 -23.18 -11.65
CA LYS A 7 -13.30 -23.85 -10.41
C LYS A 7 -13.28 -22.82 -9.30
N ALA A 8 -14.20 -22.93 -8.34
CA ALA A 8 -14.37 -22.00 -7.23
C ALA A 8 -13.10 -21.89 -6.38
N GLN A 9 -12.12 -21.18 -6.86
CA GLN A 9 -10.94 -20.78 -6.09
C GLN A 9 -11.39 -19.77 -5.06
N ASN A 10 -11.11 -20.05 -3.80
CA ASN A 10 -11.68 -19.29 -2.69
C ASN A 10 -10.64 -18.44 -1.97
N PHE A 11 -9.35 -18.71 -2.19
CA PHE A 11 -8.28 -18.08 -1.43
C PHE A 11 -7.06 -17.79 -2.31
N GLY A 12 -6.48 -16.63 -2.14
CA GLY A 12 -5.25 -16.21 -2.81
C GLY A 12 -4.21 -15.69 -1.83
N LEU A 13 -2.95 -16.05 -2.04
CA LEU A 13 -1.79 -15.47 -1.38
C LEU A 13 -1.04 -14.61 -2.39
N LYS A 14 -0.61 -13.41 -2.00
CA LYS A 14 0.01 -12.47 -2.92
C LYS A 14 1.23 -11.77 -2.34
N THR A 15 2.13 -11.36 -3.24
CA THR A 15 3.21 -10.42 -2.97
C THR A 15 3.15 -9.27 -3.98
N ASN A 16 3.51 -8.07 -3.55
CA ASN A 16 3.59 -6.90 -4.42
C ASN A 16 5.03 -6.68 -4.88
N LEU A 17 5.27 -6.90 -6.15
CA LEU A 17 6.60 -6.80 -6.78
C LEU A 17 7.21 -5.39 -6.69
N LEU A 18 6.39 -4.33 -6.58
CA LEU A 18 6.91 -2.97 -6.38
C LEU A 18 7.54 -2.81 -5.00
N TYR A 19 6.95 -3.42 -3.96
CA TYR A 19 7.52 -3.44 -2.62
C TYR A 19 8.74 -4.35 -2.55
N ASP A 20 8.71 -5.50 -3.22
CA ASP A 20 9.86 -6.41 -3.30
C ASP A 20 11.07 -5.72 -3.95
N ALA A 21 10.86 -4.90 -5.00
CA ALA A 21 11.91 -4.12 -5.64
C ALA A 21 12.56 -3.07 -4.71
N THR A 22 11.85 -2.63 -3.68
CA THR A 22 12.37 -1.71 -2.64
C THR A 22 12.82 -2.44 -1.37
N ALA A 23 12.99 -3.76 -1.44
CA ALA A 23 13.32 -4.63 -0.30
C ALA A 23 12.34 -4.47 0.90
N THR A 24 11.09 -4.09 0.63
CA THR A 24 10.03 -4.00 1.62
C THR A 24 9.33 -5.34 1.71
N VAL A 25 9.41 -6.00 2.86
CA VAL A 25 8.69 -7.26 3.09
C VAL A 25 7.20 -7.00 3.03
N ASN A 26 6.50 -7.75 2.20
CA ASN A 26 5.05 -7.61 2.04
C ASN A 26 4.39 -8.97 1.84
N VAL A 27 3.16 -9.06 2.29
CA VAL A 27 2.29 -10.21 2.08
C VAL A 27 0.84 -9.75 2.03
N GLY A 28 0.08 -10.32 1.12
CA GLY A 28 -1.36 -10.12 1.01
C GLY A 28 -2.10 -11.45 0.98
N MET A 29 -3.30 -11.46 1.53
CA MET A 29 -4.22 -12.59 1.53
C MET A 29 -5.56 -12.13 1.02
N GLU A 30 -6.14 -12.85 0.07
CA GLU A 30 -7.44 -12.56 -0.49
C GLU A 30 -8.37 -13.75 -0.35
N ALA A 31 -9.57 -13.52 0.18
CA ALA A 31 -10.59 -14.53 0.39
C ALA A 31 -11.87 -14.20 -0.40
N GLY A 32 -12.42 -15.19 -1.09
CA GLY A 32 -13.70 -15.08 -1.77
C GLY A 32 -14.85 -15.03 -0.77
N LEU A 33 -15.62 -13.95 -0.78
CA LEU A 33 -16.84 -13.77 0.03
C LEU A 33 -18.10 -14.23 -0.71
N ALA A 34 -18.14 -13.97 -2.02
CA ALA A 34 -19.25 -14.30 -2.90
C ALA A 34 -18.73 -14.47 -4.34
N PRO A 35 -19.53 -14.89 -5.33
CA PRO A 35 -19.05 -15.14 -6.70
C PRO A 35 -18.29 -13.99 -7.35
N ARG A 36 -18.58 -12.75 -6.97
CA ARG A 36 -17.97 -11.52 -7.49
C ARG A 36 -17.37 -10.61 -6.41
N TRP A 37 -17.31 -11.10 -5.18
CA TRP A 37 -16.79 -10.31 -4.06
C TRP A 37 -15.65 -11.03 -3.39
N THR A 38 -14.57 -10.31 -3.14
CA THR A 38 -13.45 -10.78 -2.34
C THR A 38 -13.09 -9.76 -1.27
N PHE A 39 -12.48 -10.25 -0.21
CA PHE A 39 -11.83 -9.44 0.80
C PHE A 39 -10.32 -9.67 0.72
N ASP A 40 -9.58 -8.60 0.54
CA ASP A 40 -8.13 -8.56 0.52
C ASP A 40 -7.59 -7.90 1.79
N LEU A 41 -6.54 -8.47 2.34
CA LEU A 41 -5.79 -7.88 3.43
C LEU A 41 -4.31 -7.93 3.09
N SER A 42 -3.69 -6.78 2.87
CA SER A 42 -2.26 -6.67 2.61
C SER A 42 -1.54 -5.96 3.75
N GLY A 43 -0.35 -6.44 4.05
CA GLY A 43 0.55 -5.87 5.05
C GLY A 43 1.95 -5.69 4.49
N ASN A 44 2.58 -4.56 4.81
CA ASN A 44 3.94 -4.23 4.40
C ASN A 44 4.73 -3.77 5.61
N ILE A 45 5.98 -4.19 5.67
CA ILE A 45 6.90 -3.73 6.70
C ILE A 45 8.28 -3.47 6.10
N ASN A 46 8.82 -2.31 6.39
CA ASN A 46 10.20 -1.96 6.07
C ASN A 46 10.92 -1.55 7.35
N VAL A 47 12.01 -2.24 7.66
CA VAL A 47 12.80 -2.01 8.89
C VAL A 47 14.22 -1.55 8.58
N TRP A 48 14.54 -1.34 7.32
CA TRP A 48 15.91 -1.04 6.89
C TRP A 48 16.31 0.40 7.21
N THR A 49 17.57 0.57 7.55
CA THR A 49 18.25 1.85 7.57
C THR A 49 19.40 1.74 6.59
N ILE A 50 19.41 2.56 5.53
CA ILE A 50 20.44 2.54 4.50
C ILE A 50 21.25 3.82 4.67
N GLN A 51 22.52 3.69 5.08
CA GLN A 51 23.37 4.82 5.44
C GLN A 51 22.70 5.66 6.54
N ASP A 52 22.53 6.97 6.35
CA ASP A 52 21.87 7.89 7.30
C ASP A 52 20.36 8.04 7.06
N ALA A 53 19.83 7.50 5.96
CA ALA A 53 18.41 7.56 5.64
C ALA A 53 17.61 6.49 6.41
N LYS A 54 16.75 6.93 7.31
CA LYS A 54 15.79 6.07 8.00
C LYS A 54 14.53 5.92 7.16
N TRP A 55 14.23 4.66 6.78
CA TRP A 55 13.03 4.32 6.03
C TRP A 55 12.29 3.19 6.74
N LYS A 56 11.75 3.50 7.91
CA LYS A 56 11.00 2.51 8.69
C LYS A 56 9.52 2.81 8.60
N HIS A 57 8.75 1.86 8.09
CA HIS A 57 7.30 1.98 8.05
C HIS A 57 6.64 0.61 8.12
N TRP A 58 5.42 0.59 8.60
CA TRP A 58 4.49 -0.50 8.36
C TRP A 58 3.18 0.07 7.81
N LEU A 59 2.55 -0.71 6.97
CA LEU A 59 1.30 -0.35 6.32
C LEU A 59 0.40 -1.58 6.28
N VAL A 60 -0.86 -1.42 6.65
CA VAL A 60 -1.92 -2.43 6.51
C VAL A 60 -3.06 -1.84 5.70
N GLN A 61 -3.50 -2.58 4.69
CA GLN A 61 -4.57 -2.16 3.79
C GLN A 61 -5.62 -3.27 3.65
N PRO A 62 -6.71 -3.23 4.42
CA PRO A 62 -7.90 -4.02 4.15
C PRO A 62 -8.64 -3.46 2.93
N GLU A 63 -9.16 -4.33 2.07
CA GLU A 63 -9.89 -3.95 0.87
C GLU A 63 -11.04 -4.91 0.58
N VAL A 64 -12.17 -4.37 0.18
CA VAL A 64 -13.29 -5.14 -0.39
C VAL A 64 -13.30 -4.89 -1.90
N ARG A 65 -13.31 -5.95 -2.70
CA ARG A 65 -13.24 -5.93 -4.16
C ARG A 65 -14.50 -6.46 -4.79
N TYR A 66 -14.96 -5.78 -5.82
CA TYR A 66 -16.02 -6.23 -6.72
C TYR A 66 -15.44 -6.55 -8.10
N TRP A 67 -15.62 -7.78 -8.55
CA TRP A 67 -15.18 -8.30 -9.82
C TRP A 67 -16.25 -8.19 -10.89
N PHE A 68 -15.91 -7.66 -12.06
CA PHE A 68 -16.88 -7.55 -13.17
C PHE A 68 -17.18 -8.89 -13.82
N CYS A 69 -16.22 -9.81 -13.76
CA CYS A 69 -16.39 -11.21 -14.16
C CYS A 69 -16.38 -12.11 -12.91
N ASP A 70 -15.75 -13.27 -12.98
CA ASP A 70 -15.53 -14.12 -11.83
C ASP A 70 -14.37 -13.57 -10.99
N ARG A 71 -14.37 -13.92 -9.70
CA ARG A 71 -13.28 -13.52 -8.78
C ARG A 71 -11.92 -14.01 -9.28
N PHE A 72 -10.89 -13.25 -9.00
CA PHE A 72 -9.50 -13.46 -9.44
C PHE A 72 -9.29 -13.37 -10.97
N GLN A 73 -10.24 -12.84 -11.74
CA GLN A 73 -10.11 -12.71 -13.18
C GLN A 73 -10.68 -11.40 -13.72
N GLY A 74 -9.90 -10.75 -14.59
CA GLY A 74 -10.33 -9.55 -15.28
C GLY A 74 -10.32 -8.30 -14.40
N HIS A 75 -11.26 -7.42 -14.66
CA HIS A 75 -11.33 -6.12 -14.02
C HIS A 75 -12.03 -6.18 -12.65
N PHE A 76 -11.57 -5.38 -11.71
CA PHE A 76 -12.21 -5.20 -10.42
C PHE A 76 -12.16 -3.74 -9.94
N LEU A 77 -13.09 -3.40 -9.09
CA LEU A 77 -13.10 -2.17 -8.29
C LEU A 77 -12.94 -2.54 -6.82
N GLY A 78 -12.12 -1.78 -6.11
CA GLY A 78 -11.88 -1.96 -4.69
C GLY A 78 -12.20 -0.71 -3.87
N ILE A 79 -12.62 -0.93 -2.64
CA ILE A 79 -12.66 0.11 -1.60
C ILE A 79 -11.71 -0.36 -0.51
N HIS A 80 -10.69 0.45 -0.23
CA HIS A 80 -9.66 0.09 0.72
C HIS A 80 -9.55 1.07 1.88
N GLY A 81 -9.22 0.53 3.04
CA GLY A 81 -8.76 1.28 4.19
C GLY A 81 -7.22 1.31 4.23
N ILE A 82 -6.68 2.24 4.98
CA ILE A 82 -5.24 2.41 5.20
C ILE A 82 -4.99 2.63 6.67
N GLY A 83 -4.06 1.86 7.24
CA GLY A 83 -3.46 2.13 8.53
C GLY A 83 -1.96 2.04 8.39
N ALA A 84 -1.24 3.11 8.75
CA ALA A 84 0.20 3.17 8.59
C ALA A 84 0.87 3.88 9.76
N ALA A 85 2.06 3.42 10.14
CA ALA A 85 2.98 4.21 10.93
C ALA A 85 4.32 4.29 10.21
N TYR A 86 4.94 5.45 10.30
CA TYR A 86 6.19 5.73 9.63
C TYR A 86 7.15 6.50 10.53
N ASN A 87 8.43 6.23 10.32
CA ASN A 87 9.54 6.95 10.91
C ASN A 87 10.58 7.14 9.80
N VAL A 88 10.50 8.30 9.17
CA VAL A 88 11.22 8.64 7.95
C VAL A 88 11.99 9.93 8.15
N GLY A 89 13.20 9.99 7.65
CA GLY A 89 14.01 11.20 7.73
C GLY A 89 15.32 11.08 6.98
N PHE A 90 15.95 12.24 6.74
CA PHE A 90 17.26 12.39 6.08
C PHE A 90 17.29 11.81 4.64
N ILE A 91 16.20 12.01 3.90
CA ILE A 91 16.12 11.67 2.47
C ILE A 91 16.66 12.85 1.68
N THR A 92 17.78 12.64 1.01
CA THR A 92 18.62 13.67 0.35
C THR A 92 17.98 14.36 -0.87
N ASN A 93 16.72 14.09 -1.20
CA ASN A 93 16.05 14.65 -2.37
C ASN A 93 14.82 15.45 -1.98
N ASP A 94 14.70 16.66 -2.51
CA ASP A 94 13.47 17.46 -2.46
C ASP A 94 12.37 16.79 -3.29
N ILE A 95 11.55 16.00 -2.64
CA ILE A 95 10.44 15.30 -3.28
C ILE A 95 9.21 16.20 -3.26
N ARG A 96 8.80 16.68 -4.44
CA ARG A 96 7.50 17.32 -4.67
C ARG A 96 6.62 16.39 -5.47
N PHE A 97 5.50 16.00 -4.92
CA PHE A 97 4.60 15.08 -5.59
C PHE A 97 3.14 15.52 -5.44
N LEU A 98 2.44 15.69 -6.57
CA LEU A 98 1.02 16.10 -6.64
C LEU A 98 0.68 17.33 -5.78
N GLY A 99 1.54 18.36 -5.81
CA GLY A 99 1.30 19.60 -5.07
C GLY A 99 1.62 19.53 -3.58
N ASN A 100 2.07 18.39 -3.08
CA ASN A 100 2.57 18.25 -1.72
C ASN A 100 4.09 18.39 -1.70
N ASP A 101 4.59 19.20 -0.77
CA ASP A 101 6.02 19.44 -0.56
C ASP A 101 6.53 18.55 0.58
N PHE A 102 7.40 17.62 0.25
CA PHE A 102 8.03 16.70 1.21
C PHE A 102 9.48 17.09 1.54
N SER A 103 9.90 18.33 1.21
CA SER A 103 11.25 18.83 1.49
C SER A 103 11.62 18.80 2.99
N ILE A 104 10.62 18.78 3.86
CA ILE A 104 10.78 18.63 5.31
C ILE A 104 11.52 17.34 5.70
N LEU A 105 11.51 16.31 4.83
CA LEU A 105 12.17 15.03 5.07
C LEU A 105 13.67 15.06 4.80
N SER A 106 14.20 16.12 4.17
CA SER A 106 15.62 16.26 3.91
C SER A 106 16.41 16.64 5.17
N ASP A 107 15.84 17.52 6.00
CA ASP A 107 16.54 18.11 7.15
C ASP A 107 16.02 17.64 8.51
N HIS A 108 14.89 16.92 8.52
CA HIS A 108 14.20 16.56 9.76
C HIS A 108 13.75 15.10 9.74
N ARG A 109 13.70 14.50 10.92
CA ARG A 109 13.05 13.22 11.14
C ARG A 109 11.56 13.44 11.45
N VAL A 110 10.71 12.76 10.70
CA VAL A 110 9.27 12.78 10.88
C VAL A 110 8.80 11.39 11.30
N GLN A 111 8.12 11.33 12.42
CA GLN A 111 7.51 10.11 12.92
C GLN A 111 6.02 10.34 13.09
N GLY A 112 5.20 9.43 12.58
CA GLY A 112 3.77 9.61 12.67
C GLY A 112 2.96 8.34 12.44
N PHE A 113 1.67 8.50 12.69
CA PHE A 113 0.64 7.50 12.39
C PHE A 113 -0.40 8.14 11.48
N GLY A 114 -0.85 7.38 10.49
CA GLY A 114 -1.88 7.80 9.55
C GLY A 114 -2.93 6.73 9.32
N TRP A 115 -4.14 7.17 9.02
CA TRP A 115 -5.23 6.32 8.57
C TRP A 115 -5.98 6.99 7.44
N GLY A 116 -6.61 6.19 6.60
CA GLY A 116 -7.28 6.73 5.42
C GLY A 116 -8.17 5.70 4.75
N ALA A 117 -8.79 6.14 3.67
CA ALA A 117 -9.60 5.29 2.81
C ALA A 117 -9.48 5.76 1.36
N GLY A 118 -9.73 4.84 0.44
CA GLY A 118 -9.67 5.13 -0.98
C GLY A 118 -10.43 4.14 -1.82
N VAL A 119 -10.43 4.42 -3.12
CA VAL A 119 -10.98 3.53 -4.15
C VAL A 119 -9.85 3.08 -5.06
N ALA A 120 -9.90 1.85 -5.51
CA ALA A 120 -8.92 1.26 -6.40
C ALA A 120 -9.59 0.64 -7.61
N TYR A 121 -8.87 0.60 -8.71
CA TYR A 121 -9.22 -0.12 -9.91
C TYR A 121 -8.06 -1.02 -10.28
N GLY A 122 -8.36 -2.26 -10.65
CA GLY A 122 -7.35 -3.21 -11.04
C GLY A 122 -7.78 -4.18 -12.12
N TYR A 123 -6.80 -4.93 -12.59
CA TYR A 123 -6.95 -5.97 -13.58
C TYR A 123 -6.10 -7.18 -13.22
N ALA A 124 -6.72 -8.35 -13.13
CA ALA A 124 -6.05 -9.62 -12.90
C ALA A 124 -5.95 -10.41 -14.21
N CYS A 125 -4.72 -10.74 -14.61
CA CYS A 125 -4.39 -11.56 -15.76
C CYS A 125 -3.98 -12.97 -15.28
N PRO A 126 -4.79 -14.02 -15.53
CA PRO A 126 -4.40 -15.38 -15.21
C PRO A 126 -3.21 -15.83 -16.07
N LEU A 127 -2.08 -16.14 -15.44
CA LEU A 127 -0.90 -16.69 -16.10
C LEU A 127 -0.97 -18.22 -16.18
N SER A 128 -1.56 -18.84 -15.17
CA SER A 128 -1.78 -20.28 -15.12
C SER A 128 -3.01 -20.62 -14.28
N LYS A 129 -3.26 -21.92 -14.04
CA LYS A 129 -4.40 -22.39 -13.22
C LYS A 129 -4.38 -21.87 -11.78
N HIS A 130 -3.20 -21.56 -11.25
CA HIS A 130 -3.00 -21.15 -9.87
C HIS A 130 -2.22 -19.84 -9.74
N LEU A 131 -1.79 -19.23 -10.84
CA LEU A 131 -0.94 -18.04 -10.80
C LEU A 131 -1.57 -16.92 -11.62
N ASN A 132 -1.74 -15.77 -10.98
CA ASN A 132 -2.25 -14.55 -11.59
C ASN A 132 -1.25 -13.40 -11.42
N LEU A 133 -1.24 -12.48 -12.37
CA LEU A 133 -0.60 -11.19 -12.27
C LEU A 133 -1.68 -10.12 -12.17
N GLU A 134 -1.66 -9.33 -11.12
CA GLU A 134 -2.61 -8.24 -10.89
C GLU A 134 -1.92 -6.88 -11.00
N PHE A 135 -2.58 -5.95 -11.66
CA PHE A 135 -2.23 -4.54 -11.71
C PHE A 135 -3.30 -3.75 -10.98
N GLU A 136 -2.91 -2.87 -10.09
CA GLU A 136 -3.85 -2.11 -9.28
C GLU A 136 -3.35 -0.69 -9.02
N LEU A 137 -4.25 0.29 -9.19
CA LEU A 137 -4.02 1.68 -8.86
C LEU A 137 -5.19 2.20 -8.02
N GLY A 138 -4.90 2.93 -6.98
CA GLY A 138 -5.89 3.48 -6.08
C GLY A 138 -5.60 4.94 -5.72
N VAL A 139 -6.67 5.68 -5.53
CA VAL A 139 -6.65 7.06 -5.04
C VAL A 139 -7.49 7.18 -3.80
N GLY A 140 -7.13 8.08 -2.91
CA GLY A 140 -7.86 8.20 -1.66
C GLY A 140 -7.44 9.40 -0.84
N TYR A 141 -7.93 9.42 0.37
CA TYR A 141 -7.65 10.41 1.38
C TYR A 141 -6.98 9.76 2.58
N VAL A 142 -5.90 10.38 3.06
CA VAL A 142 -5.16 9.96 4.24
C VAL A 142 -5.05 11.12 5.21
N TYR A 143 -5.44 10.88 6.44
CA TYR A 143 -5.20 11.75 7.57
C TYR A 143 -4.03 11.20 8.36
N THR A 144 -3.04 12.04 8.63
CA THR A 144 -1.89 11.66 9.43
C THR A 144 -1.56 12.72 10.47
N ARG A 145 -0.99 12.28 11.59
CA ARG A 145 -0.40 13.12 12.62
C ARG A 145 1.06 12.77 12.74
N TYR A 146 1.91 13.78 12.75
CA TYR A 146 3.33 13.56 12.86
C TYR A 146 4.00 14.49 13.86
N ASP A 147 5.07 13.97 14.42
CA ASP A 147 6.02 14.69 15.26
C ASP A 147 7.27 14.97 14.44
N LYS A 148 7.82 16.17 14.63
CA LYS A 148 9.00 16.64 13.92
C LYS A 148 10.18 16.75 14.90
N PHE A 149 11.32 16.16 14.52
CA PHE A 149 12.56 16.18 15.29
C PHE A 149 13.68 16.83 14.49
N GLU A 150 14.52 17.64 15.18
CA GLU A 150 15.57 18.46 14.57
C GLU A 150 16.79 17.63 14.14
N CYS A 151 16.99 16.42 14.71
CA CYS A 151 18.12 15.56 14.39
C CYS A 151 17.78 14.08 14.49
N GLU A 152 18.65 13.22 13.95
CA GLU A 152 18.45 11.78 13.82
C GLU A 152 18.34 11.04 15.17
N GLY A 153 19.11 11.45 16.17
CA GLY A 153 19.22 10.79 17.47
C GLY A 153 18.97 11.68 18.68
N CYS A 154 18.81 13.00 18.52
CA CYS A 154 18.49 13.89 19.62
C CYS A 154 16.98 13.89 19.89
N GLY A 155 16.61 13.84 21.13
CA GLY A 155 15.18 13.88 21.56
C GLY A 155 14.55 15.26 21.47
N LYS A 156 15.16 16.26 20.80
CA LYS A 156 14.60 17.59 20.71
C LYS A 156 13.47 17.65 19.68
N GLN A 157 12.25 17.64 20.16
CA GLN A 157 11.03 17.77 19.37
C GLN A 157 10.80 19.24 19.01
N VAL A 158 10.60 19.51 17.72
CA VAL A 158 10.38 20.86 17.20
C VAL A 158 8.89 21.14 17.01
N ALA A 159 8.13 20.10 16.69
CA ALA A 159 6.67 20.19 16.58
C ALA A 159 6.05 18.87 17.02
N ASP A 160 4.92 18.97 17.70
CA ASP A 160 4.15 17.87 18.28
C ASP A 160 2.79 17.78 17.62
N ASN A 161 2.40 16.56 17.20
CA ASN A 161 1.05 16.21 16.80
C ASN A 161 0.47 17.08 15.67
N VAL A 162 1.29 17.41 14.66
CA VAL A 162 0.87 18.24 13.52
C VAL A 162 -0.07 17.45 12.61
N PRO A 163 -1.31 17.93 12.35
CA PRO A 163 -2.22 17.25 11.43
C PRO A 163 -1.81 17.52 9.99
N PHE A 164 -1.85 16.49 9.15
CA PHE A 164 -1.61 16.61 7.72
C PHE A 164 -2.66 15.81 6.95
N HIS A 165 -3.18 16.41 5.89
CA HIS A 165 -4.22 15.86 5.03
C HIS A 165 -3.63 15.61 3.64
N TYR A 166 -3.75 14.40 3.17
CA TYR A 166 -3.26 14.00 1.85
C TYR A 166 -4.40 13.48 0.99
N VAL A 167 -4.49 13.98 -0.24
CA VAL A 167 -5.37 13.45 -1.30
C VAL A 167 -4.51 13.12 -2.49
N GLY A 168 -4.56 11.87 -2.96
CA GLY A 168 -3.74 11.43 -4.08
C GLY A 168 -3.69 9.91 -4.21
N PRO A 169 -2.70 9.37 -4.93
CA PRO A 169 -2.47 7.93 -5.02
C PRO A 169 -2.22 7.31 -3.64
N THR A 170 -3.03 6.32 -3.28
CA THR A 170 -2.96 5.63 -2.00
C THR A 170 -2.61 4.16 -2.13
N LYS A 171 -2.68 3.64 -3.34
CA LYS A 171 -2.33 2.26 -3.66
C LYS A 171 -1.73 2.17 -5.05
N ALA A 172 -0.61 1.48 -5.18
CA ALA A 172 -0.02 1.07 -6.45
C ALA A 172 0.55 -0.34 -6.25
N ALA A 173 0.10 -1.30 -7.06
CA ALA A 173 0.53 -2.66 -6.91
C ALA A 173 0.68 -3.38 -8.26
N ILE A 174 1.72 -4.17 -8.35
CA ILE A 174 1.87 -5.25 -9.30
C ILE A 174 2.01 -6.53 -8.48
N ASN A 175 0.90 -7.24 -8.30
CA ASN A 175 0.86 -8.40 -7.43
C ASN A 175 1.05 -9.70 -8.22
N LEU A 176 1.91 -10.55 -7.70
CA LEU A 176 1.94 -11.95 -8.06
C LEU A 176 1.06 -12.71 -7.08
N VAL A 177 0.00 -13.37 -7.59
CA VAL A 177 -1.04 -14.00 -6.77
C VAL A 177 -1.07 -15.51 -7.02
N TYR A 178 -0.92 -16.29 -5.97
CA TYR A 178 -1.13 -17.73 -6.01
C TYR A 178 -2.52 -18.05 -5.48
N VAL A 179 -3.35 -18.68 -6.30
CA VAL A 179 -4.78 -18.96 -6.00
C VAL A 179 -4.97 -20.47 -5.76
N PHE A 180 -5.65 -20.79 -4.66
CA PHE A 180 -5.91 -22.17 -4.20
C PHE A 180 -7.30 -22.65 -4.57
#